data_71c31ef13f3d082e5e80aba9d0289065
#
_entry.id   71c31ef13f3d082e5e80aba9d0289065
#
_cell.length_a   1.000
_cell.length_b   1.000
_cell.length_c   1.000
_cell.angle_alpha   90.00
_cell.angle_beta   90.00
_cell.angle_gamma   90.00
#
_symmetry.space_group_name_H-M   'P 1'
#
loop_
_entity.id
_entity.type
_entity.pdbx_description
1 polymer ?
#
loop_
_entity_poly.entity_id
_entity_poly.type
_entity_poly.pdbx_seq_one_letter_code
_entity_poly.pdbx_strand_id
1 'polypeptide(L)'
;MKIKDVEKQVGISKANIRFYEEEGLIHPGRNQENNYREYSETDVEQLQEIKKLRLIGIPVQEIKDIYENRLTLQEALSHRLDEIEKEERTLKETKLTCQKALKSKLDITSIDQLEIEEEKEEWQVRLAILLKEDIVQKKLSRDEMNNEIACFFIAGTILSVISIWLLPKDYIGTHLYVGMISLAAVVGLLIIGACSANMKVHLVLLLLGAVVQPVGLFTIGTLMGRGYIVCRDTAVLKQYVIYLYGGVFILAIILWMGSKMNRYILNKLWISMLASLIMAGVIAQMLNQKYGHLMATGELIVGFLCAVIYLVAVSGTWTLANADWKKYNRYHAVYTSNKMINVFATIFNAAGYYS
;
A
#
# COMPACT_ATOMS: atom_id res chain seq x y z
N MET A 1 -2.83 28.81 26.30
CA MET A 1 -4.11 28.05 26.47
C MET A 1 -3.89 26.58 26.17
N LYS A 2 -4.71 25.68 26.77
CA LYS A 2 -4.66 24.24 26.41
C LYS A 2 -5.53 23.94 25.19
N ILE A 3 -5.19 22.91 24.41
CA ILE A 3 -5.91 22.53 23.17
C ILE A 3 -7.43 22.33 23.36
N LYS A 4 -7.87 21.92 24.57
CA LYS A 4 -9.31 21.79 24.90
C LYS A 4 -10.03 23.13 24.94
N ASP A 5 -9.33 24.16 25.39
CA ASP A 5 -9.90 25.50 25.53
C ASP A 5 -9.97 26.16 24.15
N VAL A 6 -8.91 25.96 23.32
CA VAL A 6 -8.86 26.39 21.92
C VAL A 6 -9.98 25.73 21.10
N GLU A 7 -10.19 24.41 21.25
CA GLU A 7 -11.28 23.67 20.59
C GLU A 7 -12.65 24.29 20.90
N LYS A 8 -12.91 24.64 22.17
CA LYS A 8 -14.17 25.27 22.57
C LYS A 8 -14.32 26.68 22.02
N GLN A 9 -13.25 27.47 22.03
CA GLN A 9 -13.26 28.87 21.62
C GLN A 9 -13.37 29.04 20.10
N VAL A 10 -12.63 28.25 19.33
CA VAL A 10 -12.58 28.34 17.86
C VAL A 10 -13.66 27.47 17.21
N GLY A 11 -14.10 26.41 17.89
CA GLY A 11 -15.04 25.44 17.33
C GLY A 11 -14.46 24.58 16.23
N ILE A 12 -13.18 24.22 16.35
CA ILE A 12 -12.45 23.30 15.47
C ILE A 12 -12.00 22.11 16.33
N SER A 13 -12.13 20.88 15.82
CA SER A 13 -11.71 19.69 16.54
C SER A 13 -10.21 19.69 16.85
N LYS A 14 -9.79 19.05 17.95
CA LYS A 14 -8.37 18.86 18.28
C LYS A 14 -7.57 18.20 17.16
N ALA A 15 -8.20 17.31 16.40
CA ALA A 15 -7.56 16.67 15.26
C ALA A 15 -7.22 17.69 14.18
N ASN A 16 -8.15 18.60 13.86
CA ASN A 16 -7.91 19.66 12.87
C ASN A 16 -6.88 20.69 13.36
N ILE A 17 -6.91 21.04 14.68
CA ILE A 17 -5.89 21.95 15.24
C ILE A 17 -4.49 21.34 15.08
N ARG A 18 -4.32 20.06 15.40
CA ARG A 18 -3.04 19.35 15.22
C ARG A 18 -2.63 19.23 13.76
N PHE A 19 -3.60 19.03 12.87
CA PHE A 19 -3.36 19.00 11.44
C PHE A 19 -2.80 20.35 10.94
N TYR A 20 -3.37 21.48 11.37
CA TYR A 20 -2.84 22.79 10.99
C TYR A 20 -1.47 23.10 11.59
N GLU A 21 -1.16 22.59 12.80
CA GLU A 21 0.19 22.61 13.37
C GLU A 21 1.17 21.77 12.51
N GLU A 22 0.77 20.56 12.12
CA GLU A 22 1.59 19.68 11.26
C GLU A 22 1.84 20.25 9.87
N GLU A 23 0.87 20.98 9.30
CA GLU A 23 1.02 21.71 8.04
C GLU A 23 1.82 23.01 8.19
N GLY A 24 2.19 23.40 9.42
CA GLY A 24 2.97 24.60 9.70
C GLY A 24 2.19 25.90 9.57
N LEU A 25 0.85 25.83 9.70
CA LEU A 25 -0.02 27.01 9.70
C LEU A 25 -0.10 27.70 11.06
N ILE A 26 0.19 26.98 12.15
CA ILE A 26 0.30 27.51 13.52
C ILE A 26 1.52 26.90 14.20
N HIS A 27 2.11 27.62 15.14
CA HIS A 27 3.34 27.21 15.85
C HIS A 27 3.19 27.37 17.36
N PRO A 28 2.35 26.52 18.04
CA PRO A 28 2.13 26.63 19.46
C PRO A 28 3.43 26.44 20.25
N GLY A 29 3.63 27.23 21.26
CA GLY A 29 4.72 27.08 22.20
C GLY A 29 4.63 25.77 23.00
N ARG A 30 5.69 25.46 23.74
CA ARG A 30 5.69 24.33 24.70
C ARG A 30 5.96 24.85 26.09
N ASN A 31 5.15 24.39 27.03
CA ASN A 31 5.35 24.68 28.45
C ASN A 31 6.68 24.09 28.92
N GLN A 32 7.50 24.89 29.59
CA GLN A 32 8.85 24.50 30.01
C GLN A 32 8.88 23.41 31.08
N GLU A 33 7.83 23.29 31.91
CA GLU A 33 7.79 22.35 33.03
C GLU A 33 7.32 20.95 32.61
N ASN A 34 6.38 20.86 31.66
CA ASN A 34 5.70 19.60 31.33
C ASN A 34 5.71 19.26 29.84
N ASN A 35 6.35 20.08 29.01
CA ASN A 35 6.50 19.93 27.56
C ASN A 35 5.17 19.82 26.77
N TYR A 36 4.03 20.19 27.40
CA TYR A 36 2.74 20.23 26.71
C TYR A 36 2.60 21.46 25.81
N ARG A 37 1.83 21.32 24.72
CA ARG A 37 1.49 22.41 23.80
C ARG A 37 0.74 23.50 24.51
N GLU A 38 1.17 24.73 24.29
CA GLU A 38 0.56 25.93 24.84
C GLU A 38 0.27 26.90 23.69
N TYR A 39 -1.01 27.19 23.50
CA TYR A 39 -1.49 28.05 22.40
C TYR A 39 -1.61 29.47 22.91
N SER A 40 -1.05 30.41 22.18
CA SER A 40 -1.16 31.87 22.39
C SER A 40 -2.50 32.41 21.90
N GLU A 41 -2.83 33.66 22.20
CA GLU A 41 -3.99 34.33 21.63
C GLU A 41 -3.82 34.50 20.10
N THR A 42 -2.62 34.76 19.63
CA THR A 42 -2.29 34.83 18.20
C THR A 42 -2.54 33.51 17.47
N ASP A 43 -2.23 32.37 18.07
CA ASP A 43 -2.54 31.06 17.49
C ASP A 43 -4.07 30.84 17.38
N VAL A 44 -4.84 31.35 18.35
CA VAL A 44 -6.29 31.27 18.35
C VAL A 44 -6.89 32.15 17.25
N GLU A 45 -6.42 33.37 17.11
CA GLU A 45 -6.84 34.28 16.04
C GLU A 45 -6.52 33.68 14.67
N GLN A 46 -5.32 33.17 14.47
CA GLN A 46 -4.91 32.51 13.25
C GLN A 46 -5.75 31.28 12.91
N LEU A 47 -6.11 30.46 13.91
CA LEU A 47 -7.04 29.34 13.74
C LEU A 47 -8.45 29.80 13.34
N GLN A 48 -8.92 30.96 13.83
CA GLN A 48 -10.19 31.55 13.40
C GLN A 48 -10.15 32.03 11.95
N GLU A 49 -9.05 32.63 11.52
CA GLU A 49 -8.83 33.03 10.13
C GLU A 49 -8.79 31.81 9.19
N ILE A 50 -7.99 30.80 9.54
CA ILE A 50 -7.92 29.51 8.81
C ILE A 50 -9.32 28.91 8.68
N LYS A 51 -10.09 28.88 9.78
CA LYS A 51 -11.47 28.39 9.76
C LYS A 51 -12.34 29.11 8.74
N LYS A 52 -12.29 30.45 8.71
CA LYS A 52 -13.07 31.27 7.75
C LYS A 52 -12.67 30.94 6.32
N LEU A 53 -11.37 30.91 6.03
CA LEU A 53 -10.85 30.59 4.69
C LEU A 53 -11.24 29.16 4.26
N ARG A 54 -11.19 28.20 5.17
CA ARG A 54 -11.64 26.83 4.89
C ARG A 54 -13.14 26.69 4.66
N LEU A 55 -13.95 27.47 5.37
CA LEU A 55 -15.42 27.49 5.18
C LEU A 55 -15.84 27.98 3.78
N ILE A 56 -15.10 28.91 3.18
CA ILE A 56 -15.32 29.35 1.79
C ILE A 56 -14.63 28.44 0.76
N GLY A 57 -13.90 27.42 1.21
CA GLY A 57 -13.35 26.39 0.34
C GLY A 57 -11.89 26.59 -0.10
N ILE A 58 -11.17 27.61 0.41
CA ILE A 58 -9.75 27.81 0.06
C ILE A 58 -8.91 26.63 0.55
N PRO A 59 -8.10 25.98 -0.30
CA PRO A 59 -7.24 24.85 0.07
C PRO A 59 -6.20 25.22 1.13
N VAL A 60 -5.79 24.26 1.95
CA VAL A 60 -4.77 24.46 3.01
C VAL A 60 -3.45 24.97 2.42
N GLN A 61 -3.08 24.49 1.24
CA GLN A 61 -1.85 24.94 0.57
C GLN A 61 -1.93 26.42 0.18
N GLU A 62 -3.03 26.89 -0.37
CA GLU A 62 -3.20 28.31 -0.71
C GLU A 62 -3.24 29.20 0.54
N ILE A 63 -3.85 28.72 1.65
CA ILE A 63 -3.79 29.43 2.94
C ILE A 63 -2.33 29.59 3.40
N LYS A 64 -1.52 28.54 3.24
CA LYS A 64 -0.09 28.60 3.55
C LYS A 64 0.63 29.59 2.66
N ASP A 65 0.35 29.56 1.36
CA ASP A 65 0.93 30.48 0.38
C ASP A 65 0.56 31.94 0.67
N ILE A 66 -0.66 32.20 1.20
CA ILE A 66 -1.09 33.52 1.66
C ILE A 66 -0.24 33.98 2.87
N TYR A 67 -0.08 33.14 3.88
CA TYR A 67 0.73 33.47 5.06
C TYR A 67 2.22 33.68 4.74
N GLU A 68 2.73 32.96 3.73
CA GLU A 68 4.09 33.09 3.25
C GLU A 68 4.26 34.21 2.18
N ASN A 69 3.23 35.00 1.91
CA ASN A 69 3.20 36.09 0.92
C ASN A 69 3.52 35.65 -0.52
N ARG A 70 3.26 34.40 -0.86
CA ARG A 70 3.38 33.87 -2.23
C ARG A 70 2.10 34.01 -3.06
N LEU A 71 0.96 34.17 -2.39
CA LEU A 71 -0.34 34.35 -2.97
C LEU A 71 -1.08 35.45 -2.20
N THR A 72 -1.83 36.31 -2.89
CA THR A 72 -2.70 37.26 -2.21
C THR A 72 -4.05 36.64 -1.90
N LEU A 73 -4.75 37.14 -0.88
CA LEU A 73 -6.09 36.69 -0.56
C LEU A 73 -7.06 36.93 -1.74
N GLN A 74 -6.85 38.00 -2.50
CA GLN A 74 -7.68 38.32 -3.68
C GLN A 74 -7.50 37.29 -4.80
N GLU A 75 -6.28 36.86 -5.06
CA GLU A 75 -5.99 35.80 -6.04
C GLU A 75 -6.60 34.45 -5.60
N ALA A 76 -6.44 34.04 -4.33
CA ALA A 76 -7.06 32.83 -3.80
C ALA A 76 -8.60 32.87 -3.89
N LEU A 77 -9.22 34.00 -3.61
CA LEU A 77 -10.66 34.18 -3.76
C LEU A 77 -11.10 34.14 -5.24
N SER A 78 -10.29 34.69 -6.15
CA SER A 78 -10.55 34.58 -7.59
C SER A 78 -10.48 33.14 -8.08
N HIS A 79 -9.44 32.41 -7.68
CA HIS A 79 -9.33 30.99 -8.00
C HIS A 79 -10.56 30.21 -7.50
N ARG A 80 -11.02 30.51 -6.26
CA ARG A 80 -12.17 29.80 -5.69
C ARG A 80 -13.46 30.14 -6.41
N LEU A 81 -13.64 31.40 -6.86
CA LEU A 81 -14.79 31.81 -7.69
C LEU A 81 -14.82 31.08 -9.03
N ASP A 82 -13.66 30.98 -9.71
CA ASP A 82 -13.54 30.24 -10.97
C ASP A 82 -13.87 28.74 -10.80
N GLU A 83 -13.45 28.14 -9.66
CA GLU A 83 -13.81 26.77 -9.33
C GLU A 83 -15.32 26.61 -9.11
N ILE A 84 -15.94 27.51 -8.33
CA ILE A 84 -17.39 27.50 -8.07
C ILE A 84 -18.18 27.64 -9.36
N GLU A 85 -17.77 28.54 -10.27
CA GLU A 85 -18.43 28.72 -11.58
C GLU A 85 -18.36 27.44 -12.43
N LYS A 86 -17.22 26.73 -12.39
CA LYS A 86 -17.07 25.41 -13.04
C LYS A 86 -17.96 24.37 -12.39
N GLU A 87 -17.97 24.29 -11.05
CA GLU A 87 -18.83 23.38 -10.28
C GLU A 87 -20.33 23.65 -10.60
N GLU A 88 -20.75 24.90 -10.64
CA GLU A 88 -22.13 25.29 -10.95
C GLU A 88 -22.54 24.87 -12.37
N ARG A 89 -21.68 25.12 -13.36
CA ARG A 89 -21.91 24.70 -14.76
C ARG A 89 -22.10 23.19 -14.84
N THR A 90 -21.20 22.47 -14.21
CA THR A 90 -21.20 21.01 -14.12
C THR A 90 -22.47 20.45 -13.46
N LEU A 91 -22.91 21.05 -12.34
CA LEU A 91 -24.14 20.65 -11.65
C LEU A 91 -25.37 20.90 -12.49
N LYS A 92 -25.39 22.01 -13.24
CA LYS A 92 -26.49 22.36 -14.14
C LYS A 92 -26.63 21.37 -15.29
N GLU A 93 -25.52 20.96 -15.89
CA GLU A 93 -25.47 19.93 -16.94
C GLU A 93 -25.90 18.56 -16.41
N THR A 94 -25.39 18.16 -15.26
CA THR A 94 -25.78 16.91 -14.60
C THR A 94 -27.27 16.87 -14.31
N LYS A 95 -27.83 17.98 -13.81
CA LYS A 95 -29.26 18.11 -13.54
C LYS A 95 -30.10 17.96 -14.83
N LEU A 96 -29.66 18.57 -15.93
CA LEU A 96 -30.35 18.43 -17.22
C LEU A 96 -30.30 17.00 -17.74
N THR A 97 -29.14 16.33 -17.62
CA THR A 97 -28.96 14.93 -18.01
C THR A 97 -29.86 13.99 -17.19
N CYS A 98 -29.92 14.17 -15.87
CA CYS A 98 -30.85 13.42 -15.02
C CYS A 98 -32.31 13.67 -15.38
N GLN A 99 -32.68 14.91 -15.71
CA GLN A 99 -34.04 15.25 -16.15
C GLN A 99 -34.38 14.60 -17.49
N LYS A 100 -33.44 14.57 -18.46
CA LYS A 100 -33.60 13.85 -19.74
C LYS A 100 -33.81 12.34 -19.48
N ALA A 101 -32.97 11.71 -18.66
CA ALA A 101 -33.08 10.30 -18.31
C ALA A 101 -34.43 9.93 -17.66
N LEU A 102 -34.91 10.75 -16.73
CA LEU A 102 -36.22 10.57 -16.08
C LEU A 102 -37.39 10.71 -17.08
N LYS A 103 -37.33 11.68 -18.00
CA LYS A 103 -38.36 11.86 -19.03
C LYS A 103 -38.40 10.71 -20.03
N SER A 104 -37.25 10.17 -20.39
CA SER A 104 -37.12 9.04 -21.32
C SER A 104 -37.44 7.69 -20.68
N LYS A 105 -37.73 7.65 -19.37
CA LYS A 105 -38.00 6.42 -18.61
C LYS A 105 -36.97 5.32 -18.85
N LEU A 106 -35.67 5.71 -18.97
CA LEU A 106 -34.58 4.80 -19.21
C LEU A 106 -34.42 3.83 -18.02
N ASP A 107 -34.21 2.57 -18.35
CA ASP A 107 -33.84 1.52 -17.41
C ASP A 107 -32.32 1.28 -17.47
N ILE A 108 -31.76 0.55 -16.50
CA ILE A 108 -30.34 0.23 -16.45
C ILE A 108 -29.86 -0.51 -17.72
N THR A 109 -30.74 -1.25 -18.37
CA THR A 109 -30.45 -1.98 -19.62
C THR A 109 -30.45 -1.11 -20.87
N SER A 110 -30.98 0.13 -20.78
CA SER A 110 -31.06 1.09 -21.87
C SER A 110 -30.32 2.41 -21.57
N ILE A 111 -29.47 2.41 -20.52
CA ILE A 111 -28.73 3.60 -20.09
C ILE A 111 -27.69 4.06 -21.13
N ASP A 112 -27.24 3.16 -21.99
CA ASP A 112 -26.36 3.43 -23.13
C ASP A 112 -26.99 4.37 -24.18
N GLN A 113 -28.33 4.51 -24.20
CA GLN A 113 -29.06 5.42 -25.06
C GLN A 113 -29.08 6.86 -24.52
N LEU A 114 -28.57 7.09 -23.31
CA LEU A 114 -28.46 8.40 -22.73
C LEU A 114 -27.28 9.15 -23.38
N GLU A 115 -27.62 10.07 -24.29
CA GLU A 115 -26.62 10.99 -24.85
C GLU A 115 -26.18 12.00 -23.78
N ILE A 116 -24.92 11.96 -23.44
CA ILE A 116 -24.26 12.94 -22.56
C ILE A 116 -23.47 13.87 -23.47
N GLU A 117 -23.96 15.11 -23.62
CA GLU A 117 -23.27 16.16 -24.36
C GLU A 117 -22.12 16.68 -23.51
N GLU A 118 -21.00 15.99 -23.55
CA GLU A 118 -19.75 16.44 -22.92
C GLU A 118 -18.61 16.41 -23.94
N GLU A 119 -17.77 17.46 -23.93
CA GLU A 119 -16.49 17.40 -24.64
C GLU A 119 -15.64 16.26 -24.05
N LYS A 120 -15.07 15.45 -24.95
CA LYS A 120 -14.39 14.20 -24.62
C LYS A 120 -13.29 14.32 -23.55
N GLU A 121 -12.71 15.51 -23.38
CA GLU A 121 -11.69 15.81 -22.37
C GLU A 121 -12.29 16.10 -20.98
N GLU A 122 -13.45 16.72 -20.91
CA GLU A 122 -14.06 17.08 -19.61
C GLU A 122 -14.57 15.86 -18.82
N TRP A 123 -15.21 14.89 -19.48
CA TRP A 123 -15.69 13.69 -18.79
C TRP A 123 -14.55 12.81 -18.31
N GLN A 124 -13.40 12.75 -19.01
CA GLN A 124 -12.22 12.00 -18.56
C GLN A 124 -11.63 12.62 -17.29
N VAL A 125 -11.53 13.94 -17.22
CA VAL A 125 -11.07 14.66 -16.03
C VAL A 125 -12.06 14.45 -14.89
N ARG A 126 -13.36 14.52 -15.16
CA ARG A 126 -14.43 14.35 -14.19
C ARG A 126 -14.48 12.92 -13.63
N LEU A 127 -14.38 11.91 -14.52
CA LEU A 127 -14.27 10.52 -14.13
C LEU A 127 -13.00 10.27 -13.30
N ALA A 128 -11.88 10.91 -13.67
CA ALA A 128 -10.64 10.84 -12.90
C ALA A 128 -10.78 11.47 -11.52
N ILE A 129 -11.52 12.59 -11.39
CA ILE A 129 -11.82 13.23 -10.09
C ILE A 129 -12.73 12.33 -9.25
N LEU A 130 -13.82 11.80 -9.80
CA LEU A 130 -14.73 10.89 -9.12
C LEU A 130 -14.02 9.59 -8.70
N LEU A 131 -13.20 9.01 -9.57
CA LEU A 131 -12.37 7.86 -9.24
C LEU A 131 -11.32 8.21 -8.17
N LYS A 132 -10.81 9.44 -8.17
CA LYS A 132 -9.86 9.92 -7.18
C LYS A 132 -10.53 10.17 -5.82
N GLU A 133 -11.77 10.62 -5.79
CA GLU A 133 -12.59 10.74 -4.58
C GLU A 133 -12.97 9.37 -4.02
N ASP A 134 -13.36 8.41 -4.86
CA ASP A 134 -13.58 7.02 -4.46
C ASP A 134 -12.30 6.32 -3.96
N ILE A 135 -11.14 6.72 -4.49
CA ILE A 135 -9.81 6.23 -4.09
C ILE A 135 -9.30 7.00 -2.86
N VAL A 136 -9.69 8.25 -2.65
CA VAL A 136 -9.42 9.05 -1.44
C VAL A 136 -10.35 8.58 -0.29
N GLN A 137 -10.47 7.28 -0.11
CA GLN A 137 -10.94 6.73 1.16
C GLN A 137 -10.08 7.27 2.29
N LYS A 138 -10.72 7.53 3.43
CA LYS A 138 -10.14 7.90 4.72
C LYS A 138 -8.69 7.43 4.85
N LYS A 139 -7.74 8.36 4.91
CA LYS A 139 -6.34 8.05 5.15
C LYS A 139 -6.25 7.18 6.40
N LEU A 140 -5.62 6.04 6.28
CA LEU A 140 -5.45 5.12 7.41
C LEU A 140 -4.49 5.75 8.42
N SER A 141 -4.76 5.57 9.70
CA SER A 141 -3.75 5.75 10.73
C SER A 141 -2.62 4.73 10.51
N ARG A 142 -1.45 4.99 11.06
CA ARG A 142 -0.30 4.06 10.91
C ARG A 142 -0.62 2.66 11.45
N ASP A 143 -1.36 2.59 12.55
CA ASP A 143 -1.74 1.32 13.17
C ASP A 143 -2.79 0.58 12.32
N GLU A 144 -3.76 1.30 11.75
CA GLU A 144 -4.74 0.74 10.80
C GLU A 144 -4.04 0.22 9.54
N MET A 145 -3.11 0.98 8.95
CA MET A 145 -2.32 0.55 7.80
C MET A 145 -1.56 -0.75 8.09
N ASN A 146 -0.85 -0.82 9.21
CA ASN A 146 -0.09 -2.03 9.57
C ASN A 146 -1.01 -3.24 9.82
N ASN A 147 -2.20 -3.04 10.39
CA ASN A 147 -3.19 -4.10 10.59
C ASN A 147 -3.74 -4.59 9.24
N GLU A 148 -4.06 -3.70 8.31
CA GLU A 148 -4.54 -4.06 6.97
C GLU A 148 -3.46 -4.81 6.18
N ILE A 149 -2.22 -4.31 6.17
CA ILE A 149 -1.08 -5.00 5.52
C ILE A 149 -0.89 -6.39 6.14
N ALA A 150 -0.87 -6.49 7.48
CA ALA A 150 -0.72 -7.78 8.18
C ALA A 150 -1.84 -8.75 7.81
N CYS A 151 -3.08 -8.31 7.84
CA CYS A 151 -4.25 -9.13 7.53
C CYS A 151 -4.16 -9.73 6.13
N PHE A 152 -3.98 -8.90 5.10
CA PHE A 152 -3.94 -9.36 3.72
C PHE A 152 -2.69 -10.20 3.43
N PHE A 153 -1.53 -9.79 3.96
CA PHE A 153 -0.27 -10.50 3.72
C PHE A 153 -0.23 -11.85 4.44
N ILE A 154 -0.67 -11.92 5.69
CA ILE A 154 -0.73 -13.18 6.46
C ILE A 154 -1.72 -14.15 5.79
N ALA A 155 -2.91 -13.69 5.38
CA ALA A 155 -3.86 -14.50 4.67
C ALA A 155 -3.26 -15.05 3.34
N GLY A 156 -2.57 -14.19 2.59
CA GLY A 156 -1.87 -14.58 1.36
C GLY A 156 -0.76 -15.62 1.62
N THR A 157 0.04 -15.46 2.66
CA THR A 157 1.12 -16.43 2.99
C THR A 157 0.56 -17.79 3.42
N ILE A 158 -0.55 -17.82 4.18
CA ILE A 158 -1.24 -19.06 4.53
C ILE A 158 -1.70 -19.77 3.25
N LEU A 159 -2.35 -19.04 2.34
CA LEU A 159 -2.80 -19.58 1.07
C LEU A 159 -1.64 -20.12 0.22
N SER A 160 -0.49 -19.44 0.24
CA SER A 160 0.74 -19.89 -0.44
C SER A 160 1.26 -21.21 0.13
N VAL A 161 1.27 -21.35 1.45
CA VAL A 161 1.68 -22.61 2.10
C VAL A 161 0.71 -23.75 1.74
N ILE A 162 -0.59 -23.48 1.78
CA ILE A 162 -1.61 -24.48 1.41
C ILE A 162 -1.44 -24.92 -0.05
N SER A 163 -1.23 -23.99 -0.97
CA SER A 163 -1.10 -24.29 -2.40
C SER A 163 0.08 -25.22 -2.69
N ILE A 164 1.25 -24.96 -2.11
CA ILE A 164 2.43 -25.82 -2.30
C ILE A 164 2.31 -27.13 -1.53
N TRP A 165 1.64 -27.14 -0.38
CA TRP A 165 1.44 -28.34 0.42
C TRP A 165 0.55 -29.35 -0.30
N LEU A 166 -0.52 -28.88 -0.96
CA LEU A 166 -1.43 -29.72 -1.74
C LEU A 166 -0.80 -30.30 -3.01
N LEU A 167 0.26 -29.66 -3.54
CA LEU A 167 0.92 -30.13 -4.76
C LEU A 167 1.64 -31.48 -4.52
N PRO A 168 1.43 -32.53 -5.34
CA PRO A 168 2.17 -33.79 -5.22
C PRO A 168 3.68 -33.56 -5.35
N LYS A 169 4.51 -34.37 -4.65
CA LYS A 169 5.97 -34.20 -4.57
C LYS A 169 6.63 -34.11 -5.95
N ASP A 170 6.26 -35.01 -6.86
CA ASP A 170 6.89 -35.13 -8.17
C ASP A 170 6.10 -34.44 -9.30
N TYR A 171 4.99 -33.76 -8.95
CA TYR A 171 4.07 -33.22 -9.94
C TYR A 171 4.74 -32.24 -10.92
N ILE A 172 5.53 -31.31 -10.41
CA ILE A 172 6.25 -30.33 -11.26
C ILE A 172 7.37 -31.00 -12.04
N GLY A 173 8.03 -32.02 -11.46
CA GLY A 173 9.06 -32.78 -12.15
C GLY A 173 8.55 -33.51 -13.38
N THR A 174 7.32 -34.03 -13.31
CA THR A 174 6.63 -34.74 -14.41
C THR A 174 5.84 -33.82 -15.33
N HIS A 175 5.30 -32.70 -14.80
CA HIS A 175 4.45 -31.75 -15.50
C HIS A 175 5.07 -30.35 -15.57
N LEU A 176 6.29 -30.26 -16.10
CA LEU A 176 7.07 -29.00 -16.16
C LEU A 176 6.29 -27.84 -16.82
N TYR A 177 5.41 -28.17 -17.79
CA TYR A 177 4.56 -27.17 -18.46
C TYR A 177 3.63 -26.43 -17.48
N VAL A 178 3.13 -27.10 -16.42
CA VAL A 178 2.28 -26.46 -15.41
C VAL A 178 3.06 -25.38 -14.67
N GLY A 179 4.31 -25.67 -14.34
CA GLY A 179 5.19 -24.69 -13.72
C GLY A 179 5.55 -23.52 -14.65
N MET A 180 5.77 -23.78 -15.93
CA MET A 180 6.03 -22.73 -16.93
C MET A 180 4.81 -21.83 -17.12
N ILE A 181 3.60 -22.39 -17.13
CA ILE A 181 2.35 -21.63 -17.16
C ILE A 181 2.24 -20.78 -15.88
N SER A 182 2.58 -21.33 -14.72
CA SER A 182 2.58 -20.59 -13.45
C SER A 182 3.53 -19.39 -13.48
N LEU A 183 4.73 -19.55 -14.03
CA LEU A 183 5.69 -18.45 -14.19
C LEU A 183 5.16 -17.37 -15.13
N ALA A 184 4.60 -17.75 -16.28
CA ALA A 184 3.99 -16.82 -17.22
C ALA A 184 2.79 -16.09 -16.58
N ALA A 185 1.98 -16.79 -15.78
CA ALA A 185 0.88 -16.20 -15.05
C ALA A 185 1.36 -15.18 -14.00
N VAL A 186 2.44 -15.45 -13.26
CA VAL A 186 3.03 -14.48 -12.32
C VAL A 186 3.41 -13.20 -13.05
N VAL A 187 4.07 -13.29 -14.21
CA VAL A 187 4.43 -12.11 -15.03
C VAL A 187 3.17 -11.36 -15.48
N GLY A 188 2.15 -12.07 -15.94
CA GLY A 188 0.86 -11.47 -16.32
C GLY A 188 0.18 -10.74 -15.15
N LEU A 189 0.15 -11.35 -13.95
CA LEU A 189 -0.40 -10.72 -12.75
C LEU A 189 0.35 -9.44 -12.37
N LEU A 190 1.68 -9.40 -12.58
CA LEU A 190 2.50 -8.21 -12.34
C LEU A 190 2.14 -7.07 -13.29
N ILE A 191 2.00 -7.36 -14.58
CA ILE A 191 1.63 -6.37 -15.60
C ILE A 191 0.24 -5.81 -15.30
N ILE A 192 -0.75 -6.67 -15.03
CA ILE A 192 -2.11 -6.25 -14.67
C ILE A 192 -2.10 -5.39 -13.40
N GLY A 193 -1.31 -5.78 -12.40
CA GLY A 193 -1.16 -5.01 -11.15
C GLY A 193 -0.54 -3.63 -11.38
N ALA A 194 0.45 -3.52 -12.27
CA ALA A 194 1.08 -2.25 -12.60
C ALA A 194 0.13 -1.30 -13.36
N CYS A 195 -0.79 -1.85 -14.16
CA CYS A 195 -1.74 -1.08 -14.97
C CYS A 195 -3.05 -0.76 -14.25
N SER A 196 -3.29 -1.30 -13.04
CA SER A 196 -4.57 -1.14 -12.34
C SER A 196 -4.44 -0.30 -11.08
N ALA A 197 -5.34 0.68 -10.91
CA ALA A 197 -5.53 1.42 -9.67
C ALA A 197 -6.73 0.92 -8.84
N ASN A 198 -7.36 -0.19 -9.22
CA ASN A 198 -8.57 -0.70 -8.58
C ASN A 198 -8.25 -1.67 -7.44
N MET A 199 -8.72 -1.36 -6.22
CA MET A 199 -8.51 -2.19 -5.03
C MET A 199 -9.03 -3.63 -5.18
N LYS A 200 -10.18 -3.83 -5.84
CA LYS A 200 -10.76 -5.16 -6.06
C LYS A 200 -9.85 -6.01 -6.96
N VAL A 201 -9.27 -5.38 -7.99
CA VAL A 201 -8.30 -6.04 -8.87
C VAL A 201 -7.08 -6.49 -8.06
N HIS A 202 -6.50 -5.61 -7.21
CA HIS A 202 -5.36 -5.98 -6.38
C HIS A 202 -5.67 -7.08 -5.37
N LEU A 203 -6.90 -7.13 -4.84
CA LEU A 203 -7.32 -8.24 -3.97
C LEU A 203 -7.35 -9.58 -4.72
N VAL A 204 -7.90 -9.58 -5.94
CA VAL A 204 -7.91 -10.78 -6.80
C VAL A 204 -6.47 -11.18 -7.16
N LEU A 205 -5.61 -10.21 -7.53
CA LEU A 205 -4.21 -10.46 -7.86
C LEU A 205 -3.42 -11.02 -6.65
N LEU A 206 -3.73 -10.57 -5.44
CA LEU A 206 -3.13 -11.09 -4.21
C LEU A 206 -3.51 -12.57 -4.01
N LEU A 207 -4.79 -12.91 -4.16
CA LEU A 207 -5.27 -14.28 -4.00
C LEU A 207 -4.69 -15.20 -5.08
N LEU A 208 -4.74 -14.80 -6.35
CA LEU A 208 -4.16 -15.55 -7.46
C LEU A 208 -2.63 -15.68 -7.31
N GLY A 209 -1.94 -14.60 -6.97
CA GLY A 209 -0.51 -14.59 -6.73
C GLY A 209 -0.10 -15.54 -5.61
N ALA A 210 -0.85 -15.56 -4.52
CA ALA A 210 -0.60 -16.46 -3.39
C ALA A 210 -0.68 -17.95 -3.78
N VAL A 211 -1.51 -18.30 -4.76
CA VAL A 211 -1.62 -19.68 -5.27
C VAL A 211 -0.55 -19.99 -6.32
N VAL A 212 -0.34 -19.09 -7.27
CA VAL A 212 0.47 -19.35 -8.46
C VAL A 212 1.97 -19.18 -8.20
N GLN A 213 2.35 -18.21 -7.38
CA GLN A 213 3.76 -17.90 -7.15
C GLN A 213 4.55 -19.01 -6.46
N PRO A 214 4.05 -19.70 -5.42
CA PRO A 214 4.82 -20.82 -4.82
C PRO A 214 5.09 -21.93 -5.81
N VAL A 215 4.17 -22.20 -6.73
CA VAL A 215 4.33 -23.17 -7.84
C VAL A 215 5.40 -22.69 -8.81
N GLY A 216 5.41 -21.41 -9.16
CA GLY A 216 6.44 -20.79 -9.98
C GLY A 216 7.82 -20.87 -9.35
N LEU A 217 7.97 -20.55 -8.07
CA LEU A 217 9.23 -20.67 -7.33
C LEU A 217 9.72 -22.11 -7.26
N PHE A 218 8.83 -23.06 -7.02
CA PHE A 218 9.15 -24.48 -7.03
C PHE A 218 9.64 -24.92 -8.41
N THR A 219 9.04 -24.39 -9.49
CA THR A 219 9.46 -24.67 -10.87
C THR A 219 10.84 -24.12 -11.17
N ILE A 220 11.12 -22.87 -10.79
CA ILE A 220 12.45 -22.27 -10.94
C ILE A 220 13.49 -23.12 -10.22
N GLY A 221 13.22 -23.49 -8.96
CA GLY A 221 14.10 -24.34 -8.18
C GLY A 221 14.35 -25.70 -8.86
N THR A 222 13.31 -26.33 -9.42
CA THR A 222 13.43 -27.60 -10.15
C THR A 222 14.28 -27.47 -11.42
N LEU A 223 14.10 -26.39 -12.19
CA LEU A 223 14.89 -26.09 -13.38
C LEU A 223 16.36 -25.85 -13.02
N MET A 224 16.61 -25.04 -12.01
CA MET A 224 17.97 -24.77 -11.51
C MET A 224 18.64 -26.03 -10.94
N GLY A 225 17.87 -26.88 -10.25
CA GLY A 225 18.35 -28.16 -9.72
C GLY A 225 18.79 -29.13 -10.82
N ARG A 226 18.11 -29.16 -11.97
CA ARG A 226 18.54 -29.91 -13.16
C ARG A 226 19.88 -29.42 -13.71
N GLY A 227 20.18 -28.12 -13.51
CA GLY A 227 21.48 -27.52 -13.84
C GLY A 227 22.52 -27.56 -12.72
N TYR A 228 22.29 -28.34 -11.64
CA TYR A 228 23.18 -28.47 -10.47
C TYR A 228 23.38 -27.19 -9.63
N ILE A 229 22.48 -26.21 -9.76
CA ILE A 229 22.61 -24.93 -9.06
C ILE A 229 21.81 -24.90 -7.73
N VAL A 230 20.69 -25.66 -7.68
CA VAL A 230 19.83 -25.78 -6.50
C VAL A 230 19.63 -27.27 -6.18
N CYS A 231 18.79 -27.66 -5.26
CA CYS A 231 18.58 -29.03 -4.84
C CYS A 231 17.99 -29.92 -5.94
N ARG A 232 18.59 -31.09 -6.19
CA ARG A 232 18.13 -32.11 -7.16
C ARG A 232 16.89 -32.84 -6.70
N ASP A 233 16.71 -33.00 -5.39
CA ASP A 233 15.56 -33.70 -4.83
C ASP A 233 14.35 -32.80 -4.74
N THR A 234 13.31 -33.11 -5.51
CA THR A 234 12.06 -32.34 -5.55
C THR A 234 11.30 -32.33 -4.23
N ALA A 235 11.44 -33.37 -3.40
CA ALA A 235 10.85 -33.42 -2.08
C ALA A 235 11.52 -32.44 -1.12
N VAL A 236 12.85 -32.33 -1.17
CA VAL A 236 13.63 -31.34 -0.41
C VAL A 236 13.32 -29.94 -0.86
N LEU A 237 13.23 -29.70 -2.16
CA LEU A 237 12.88 -28.41 -2.72
C LEU A 237 11.47 -27.97 -2.32
N LYS A 238 10.50 -28.89 -2.35
CA LYS A 238 9.14 -28.61 -1.85
C LYS A 238 9.16 -28.19 -0.39
N GLN A 239 9.90 -28.90 0.45
CA GLN A 239 10.02 -28.58 1.86
C GLN A 239 10.72 -27.23 2.08
N TYR A 240 11.71 -26.91 1.26
CA TYR A 240 12.36 -25.60 1.29
C TYR A 240 11.36 -24.46 1.02
N VAL A 241 10.51 -24.58 0.00
CA VAL A 241 9.48 -23.57 -0.30
C VAL A 241 8.49 -23.44 0.85
N ILE A 242 8.08 -24.54 1.48
CA ILE A 242 7.20 -24.51 2.66
C ILE A 242 7.87 -23.78 3.83
N TYR A 243 9.13 -24.07 4.12
CA TYR A 243 9.88 -23.39 5.19
C TYR A 243 10.09 -21.91 4.90
N LEU A 244 10.34 -21.55 3.62
CA LEU A 244 10.48 -20.15 3.20
C LEU A 244 9.20 -19.37 3.49
N TYR A 245 8.04 -19.84 3.05
CA TYR A 245 6.76 -19.18 3.32
C TYR A 245 6.36 -19.21 4.81
N GLY A 246 6.71 -20.28 5.52
CA GLY A 246 6.57 -20.35 6.98
C GLY A 246 7.42 -19.29 7.68
N GLY A 247 8.66 -19.09 7.25
CA GLY A 247 9.56 -18.05 7.73
C GLY A 247 9.03 -16.64 7.42
N VAL A 248 8.48 -16.44 6.23
CA VAL A 248 7.81 -15.19 5.85
C VAL A 248 6.60 -14.90 6.75
N PHE A 249 5.79 -15.91 7.04
CA PHE A 249 4.66 -15.81 7.95
C PHE A 249 5.10 -15.36 9.36
N ILE A 250 6.13 -16.02 9.91
CA ILE A 250 6.68 -15.66 11.22
C ILE A 250 7.27 -14.25 11.20
N LEU A 251 8.01 -13.89 10.15
CA LEU A 251 8.57 -12.55 9.97
C LEU A 251 7.45 -11.49 9.90
N ALA A 252 6.36 -11.76 9.21
CA ALA A 252 5.20 -10.87 9.13
C ALA A 252 4.58 -10.61 10.51
N ILE A 253 4.45 -11.66 11.34
CA ILE A 253 3.96 -11.52 12.72
C ILE A 253 4.93 -10.66 13.56
N ILE A 254 6.24 -10.92 13.44
CA ILE A 254 7.27 -10.14 14.16
C ILE A 254 7.21 -8.66 13.77
N LEU A 255 7.13 -8.36 12.46
CA LEU A 255 7.03 -7.00 11.95
C LEU A 255 5.73 -6.30 12.41
N TRP A 256 4.62 -7.02 12.38
CA TRP A 256 3.33 -6.51 12.85
C TRP A 256 3.32 -6.23 14.36
N MET A 257 3.83 -7.16 15.17
CA MET A 257 3.96 -6.96 16.62
C MET A 257 4.94 -5.82 16.93
N GLY A 258 6.08 -5.77 16.25
CA GLY A 258 7.07 -4.71 16.38
C GLY A 258 6.50 -3.32 16.05
N SER A 259 5.57 -3.23 15.10
CA SER A 259 4.88 -1.97 14.77
C SER A 259 4.02 -1.43 15.92
N LYS A 260 3.47 -2.32 16.74
CA LYS A 260 2.67 -1.96 17.91
C LYS A 260 3.50 -1.59 19.13
N MET A 261 4.62 -2.29 19.34
CA MET A 261 5.43 -2.12 20.56
C MET A 261 6.37 -0.91 20.49
N ASN A 262 6.97 -0.65 19.32
CA ASN A 262 7.91 0.46 19.16
C ASN A 262 7.90 0.99 17.72
N ARG A 263 7.24 2.14 17.51
CA ARG A 263 7.12 2.79 16.19
C ARG A 263 8.44 3.15 15.52
N TYR A 264 9.54 3.30 16.31
CA TYR A 264 10.86 3.65 15.79
C TYR A 264 11.63 2.46 15.21
N ILE A 265 11.37 1.23 15.67
CA ILE A 265 12.11 0.05 15.21
C ILE A 265 11.87 -0.22 13.74
N LEU A 266 10.62 -0.10 13.27
CA LEU A 266 10.26 -0.38 11.87
C LEU A 266 10.73 0.67 10.86
N ASN A 267 11.09 1.88 11.32
CA ASN A 267 11.67 2.90 10.45
C ASN A 267 13.16 2.65 10.15
N LYS A 268 13.77 1.64 10.77
CA LYS A 268 15.17 1.32 10.58
C LYS A 268 15.30 0.09 9.69
N LEU A 269 15.56 0.31 8.41
CA LEU A 269 15.72 -0.76 7.41
C LEU A 269 16.70 -1.85 7.84
N TRP A 270 17.81 -1.47 8.51
CA TRP A 270 18.82 -2.42 8.96
C TRP A 270 18.30 -3.44 9.98
N ILE A 271 17.30 -3.07 10.83
CA ILE A 271 16.69 -4.01 11.80
C ILE A 271 15.85 -5.05 11.06
N SER A 272 15.08 -4.62 10.06
CA SER A 272 14.29 -5.55 9.25
C SER A 272 15.19 -6.47 8.41
N MET A 273 16.32 -5.95 7.92
CA MET A 273 17.33 -6.76 7.22
C MET A 273 17.97 -7.79 8.17
N LEU A 274 18.33 -7.39 9.40
CA LEU A 274 18.89 -8.30 10.41
C LEU A 274 17.89 -9.41 10.78
N ALA A 275 16.63 -9.08 11.02
CA ALA A 275 15.58 -10.07 11.27
C ALA A 275 15.42 -11.06 10.11
N SER A 276 15.50 -10.58 8.88
CA SER A 276 15.45 -11.40 7.66
C SER A 276 16.65 -12.34 7.56
N LEU A 277 17.85 -11.86 7.89
CA LEU A 277 19.07 -12.66 7.89
C LEU A 277 19.00 -13.77 8.93
N ILE A 278 18.57 -13.47 10.15
CA ILE A 278 18.37 -14.45 11.22
C ILE A 278 17.35 -15.51 10.78
N MET A 279 16.22 -15.10 10.22
CA MET A 279 15.17 -16.02 9.75
C MET A 279 15.68 -16.94 8.64
N ALA A 280 16.45 -16.41 7.67
CA ALA A 280 17.08 -17.21 6.61
C ALA A 280 18.06 -18.24 7.21
N GLY A 281 18.83 -17.84 8.23
CA GLY A 281 19.70 -18.74 8.97
C GLY A 281 18.94 -19.89 9.64
N VAL A 282 17.82 -19.60 10.28
CA VAL A 282 16.94 -20.60 10.90
C VAL A 282 16.42 -21.59 9.85
N ILE A 283 15.95 -21.09 8.69
CA ILE A 283 15.46 -21.94 7.59
C ILE A 283 16.59 -22.86 7.09
N ALA A 284 17.78 -22.31 6.85
CA ALA A 284 18.93 -23.08 6.41
C ALA A 284 19.34 -24.15 7.43
N GLN A 285 19.31 -23.83 8.73
CA GLN A 285 19.61 -24.75 9.81
C GLN A 285 18.59 -25.92 9.87
N MET A 286 17.28 -25.61 9.76
CA MET A 286 16.23 -26.62 9.72
C MET A 286 16.38 -27.57 8.53
N LEU A 287 16.73 -27.03 7.36
CA LEU A 287 16.97 -27.82 6.15
C LEU A 287 18.21 -28.72 6.34
N ASN A 288 19.31 -28.16 6.85
CA ASN A 288 20.54 -28.88 7.07
C ASN A 288 20.35 -30.05 8.08
N GLN A 289 19.64 -29.82 9.19
CA GLN A 289 19.35 -30.86 10.17
C GLN A 289 18.53 -32.01 9.58
N LYS A 290 17.56 -31.73 8.73
CA LYS A 290 16.66 -32.75 8.22
C LYS A 290 17.14 -33.40 6.93
N TYR A 291 17.80 -32.65 6.07
CA TYR A 291 18.14 -33.03 4.69
C TYR A 291 19.61 -32.81 4.34
N GLY A 292 20.50 -32.46 5.30
CA GLY A 292 21.91 -32.18 5.05
C GLY A 292 22.69 -33.34 4.42
N HIS A 293 22.26 -34.60 4.68
CA HIS A 293 22.82 -35.78 4.04
C HIS A 293 22.43 -35.95 2.55
N LEU A 294 21.40 -35.24 2.08
CA LEU A 294 20.90 -35.24 0.69
C LEU A 294 21.32 -34.02 -0.11
N MET A 295 21.84 -32.99 0.55
CA MET A 295 22.16 -31.68 -0.05
C MET A 295 23.68 -31.46 -0.06
N ALA A 296 24.19 -30.96 -1.18
CA ALA A 296 25.54 -30.43 -1.24
C ALA A 296 25.64 -29.09 -0.48
N THR A 297 26.82 -28.77 0.07
CA THR A 297 27.07 -27.51 0.77
C THR A 297 26.73 -26.31 -0.11
N GLY A 298 27.00 -26.36 -1.41
CA GLY A 298 26.66 -25.32 -2.36
C GLY A 298 25.15 -25.09 -2.51
N GLU A 299 24.34 -26.16 -2.45
CA GLU A 299 22.87 -26.06 -2.52
C GLU A 299 22.30 -25.38 -1.27
N LEU A 300 22.85 -25.66 -0.09
CA LEU A 300 22.47 -24.98 1.16
C LEU A 300 22.81 -23.48 1.10
N ILE A 301 23.96 -23.10 0.56
CA ILE A 301 24.38 -21.70 0.42
C ILE A 301 23.44 -20.96 -0.54
N VAL A 302 23.14 -21.55 -1.70
CA VAL A 302 22.23 -20.93 -2.67
C VAL A 302 20.83 -20.79 -2.08
N GLY A 303 20.32 -21.83 -1.39
CA GLY A 303 19.02 -21.76 -0.71
C GLY A 303 18.99 -20.68 0.36
N PHE A 304 20.05 -20.54 1.16
CA PHE A 304 20.19 -19.47 2.14
C PHE A 304 20.15 -18.09 1.49
N LEU A 305 20.93 -17.85 0.43
CA LEU A 305 20.96 -16.58 -0.29
C LEU A 305 19.60 -16.21 -0.89
N CYS A 306 18.92 -17.19 -1.51
CA CYS A 306 17.55 -16.97 -2.03
C CYS A 306 16.58 -16.61 -0.91
N ALA A 307 16.66 -17.27 0.25
CA ALA A 307 15.83 -16.93 1.41
C ALA A 307 16.11 -15.53 1.93
N VAL A 308 17.39 -15.13 2.03
CA VAL A 308 17.78 -13.76 2.43
C VAL A 308 17.18 -12.73 1.50
N ILE A 309 17.36 -12.88 0.18
CA ILE A 309 16.83 -11.94 -0.82
C ILE A 309 15.32 -11.82 -0.66
N TYR A 310 14.61 -12.93 -0.55
CA TYR A 310 13.15 -12.93 -0.42
C TYR A 310 12.67 -12.23 0.85
N LEU A 311 13.23 -12.61 2.00
CA LEU A 311 12.83 -12.08 3.31
C LEU A 311 13.19 -10.58 3.44
N VAL A 312 14.35 -10.16 2.90
CA VAL A 312 14.76 -8.76 2.87
C VAL A 312 13.83 -7.95 1.98
N ALA A 313 13.42 -8.45 0.82
CA ALA A 313 12.49 -7.78 -0.07
C ALA A 313 11.12 -7.57 0.61
N VAL A 314 10.59 -8.59 1.30
CA VAL A 314 9.33 -8.49 2.07
C VAL A 314 9.45 -7.48 3.20
N SER A 315 10.46 -7.60 4.05
CA SER A 315 10.64 -6.72 5.20
C SER A 315 10.95 -5.29 4.79
N GLY A 316 11.73 -5.10 3.73
CA GLY A 316 12.04 -3.79 3.15
C GLY A 316 10.78 -3.09 2.63
N THR A 317 9.92 -3.80 1.90
CA THR A 317 8.65 -3.24 1.40
C THR A 317 7.75 -2.79 2.55
N TRP A 318 7.65 -3.57 3.62
CA TRP A 318 6.89 -3.18 4.82
C TRP A 318 7.48 -1.96 5.52
N THR A 319 8.80 -1.91 5.66
CA THR A 319 9.50 -0.77 6.28
C THR A 319 9.31 0.51 5.49
N LEU A 320 9.40 0.45 4.15
CA LEU A 320 9.15 1.59 3.27
C LEU A 320 7.69 2.07 3.37
N ALA A 321 6.73 1.15 3.42
CA ALA A 321 5.32 1.50 3.66
C ALA A 321 5.14 2.26 4.99
N ASN A 322 5.86 1.86 6.04
CA ASN A 322 5.84 2.56 7.33
C ASN A 322 6.54 3.93 7.30
N ALA A 323 7.52 4.14 6.44
CA ALA A 323 8.15 5.45 6.25
C ALA A 323 7.17 6.44 5.62
N ASP A 324 6.39 5.98 4.63
CA ASP A 324 5.45 6.81 3.85
C ASP A 324 3.98 6.66 4.28
N TRP A 325 3.70 6.18 5.50
CA TRP A 325 2.36 5.82 5.98
C TRP A 325 1.29 6.91 5.78
N LYS A 326 1.67 8.19 5.81
CA LYS A 326 0.75 9.32 5.61
C LYS A 326 0.05 9.33 4.25
N LYS A 327 0.64 8.68 3.24
CA LYS A 327 0.10 8.55 1.89
C LYS A 327 -0.83 7.34 1.75
N TYR A 328 -0.88 6.46 2.77
CA TYR A 328 -1.55 5.17 2.67
C TYR A 328 -3.05 5.26 2.97
N ASN A 329 -3.82 4.64 2.11
CA ASN A 329 -5.21 4.27 2.30
C ASN A 329 -5.34 2.73 2.19
N ARG A 330 -6.55 2.22 2.27
CA ARG A 330 -6.80 0.77 2.18
C ARG A 330 -6.32 0.16 0.86
N TYR A 331 -6.47 0.88 -0.25
CA TYR A 331 -5.92 0.46 -1.54
C TYR A 331 -4.41 0.25 -1.48
N HIS A 332 -3.66 1.19 -0.91
CA HIS A 332 -2.21 1.09 -0.78
C HIS A 332 -1.78 -0.07 0.13
N ALA A 333 -2.56 -0.38 1.19
CA ALA A 333 -2.28 -1.53 2.05
C ALA A 333 -2.45 -2.86 1.30
N VAL A 334 -3.53 -3.03 0.54
CA VAL A 334 -3.75 -4.21 -0.32
C VAL A 334 -2.68 -4.31 -1.40
N TYR A 335 -2.34 -3.19 -2.05
CA TYR A 335 -1.30 -3.12 -3.08
C TYR A 335 0.09 -3.51 -2.52
N THR A 336 0.43 -3.01 -1.33
CA THR A 336 1.69 -3.37 -0.64
C THR A 336 1.73 -4.86 -0.29
N SER A 337 0.62 -5.41 0.22
CA SER A 337 0.52 -6.84 0.53
C SER A 337 0.65 -7.70 -0.73
N ASN A 338 0.04 -7.26 -1.84
CA ASN A 338 0.19 -7.92 -3.14
C ASN A 338 1.65 -7.90 -3.63
N LYS A 339 2.35 -6.77 -3.50
CA LYS A 339 3.78 -6.67 -3.82
C LYS A 339 4.63 -7.63 -2.97
N MET A 340 4.35 -7.75 -1.68
CA MET A 340 5.09 -8.64 -0.79
C MET A 340 4.83 -10.13 -1.08
N ILE A 341 3.63 -10.49 -1.50
CA ILE A 341 3.32 -11.86 -1.95
C ILE A 341 4.05 -12.15 -3.28
N ASN A 342 4.03 -11.23 -4.21
CA ASN A 342 4.64 -11.37 -5.53
C ASN A 342 6.11 -10.89 -5.52
N VAL A 343 7.04 -11.75 -5.13
CA VAL A 343 8.47 -11.44 -4.94
C VAL A 343 9.12 -10.77 -6.16
N PHE A 344 8.79 -11.22 -7.36
CA PHE A 344 9.31 -10.61 -8.58
C PHE A 344 8.90 -9.14 -8.71
N ALA A 345 7.66 -8.77 -8.32
CA ALA A 345 7.22 -7.39 -8.25
C ALA A 345 8.05 -6.57 -7.26
N THR A 346 8.43 -7.17 -6.13
CA THR A 346 9.20 -6.51 -5.09
C THR A 346 10.63 -6.23 -5.52
N ILE A 347 11.28 -7.17 -6.22
CA ILE A 347 12.64 -7.01 -6.73
C ILE A 347 12.71 -5.98 -7.85
N PHE A 348 11.77 -6.00 -8.81
CA PHE A 348 11.75 -5.04 -9.92
C PHE A 348 11.33 -3.63 -9.50
N ASN A 349 10.46 -3.46 -8.49
CA ASN A 349 10.06 -2.14 -8.00
C ASN A 349 11.09 -1.49 -7.06
N ALA A 350 11.95 -2.25 -6.39
CA ALA A 350 13.07 -1.66 -5.66
C ALA A 350 14.03 -0.89 -6.58
N ALA A 351 14.11 -1.29 -7.86
CA ALA A 351 14.87 -0.56 -8.89
C ALA A 351 14.16 0.70 -9.42
N GLY A 352 12.83 0.82 -9.28
CA GLY A 352 12.04 1.94 -9.82
C GLY A 352 11.74 3.08 -8.83
N TYR A 353 12.06 2.91 -7.54
CA TYR A 353 11.87 3.98 -6.54
C TYR A 353 13.04 4.99 -6.48
N TYR A 354 14.08 4.81 -7.28
CA TYR A 354 15.24 5.71 -7.39
C TYR A 354 15.30 6.51 -8.70
N SER A 355 14.21 6.51 -9.48
CA SER A 355 14.12 7.36 -10.70
C SER A 355 13.07 8.46 -10.54
#